data_2f433bdf5980e0774ac55a854b861f4d
#
_entry.id   2f433bdf5980e0774ac55a854b861f4d
#
_cell.length_a   1.000
_cell.length_b   1.000
_cell.length_c   1.000
_cell.angle_alpha   90.00
_cell.angle_beta   90.00
_cell.angle_gamma   90.00
#
_symmetry.space_group_name_H-M   'P 1'
#
loop_
_entity.id
_entity.type
_entity.pdbx_description
1 polymer ?
#
loop_
_entity_poly.entity_id
_entity_poly.type
_entity_poly.pdbx_seq_one_letter_code
_entity_poly.pdbx_strand_id
1 'polypeptide(L)'
;TINEFPLFAWLNGDLHAHMMGPPFLLLAATLCFAYYLTPAEAVWRRRGLLFGALPPLAGLLAVVNTWSFPSVAGLAVLTVLFAPAKARTLLPARVAEWLDTDDWRLDELLTLVIAGGSGAVVVLGGLVVSAPFWLVAASGRELALFPSRSGLGALVLVHGTFLLVFVPYLLRHALPRLRDGWRTAAMLAVVAVIALLSRAAAVLLFLPLIGVGWALLRWRDLPGGVGSRIGDRLRPGRTDATTSVSADGGDADGETDADDTANGGSTDSDGSLLPWPGFETVLLVAGAGLVLLVEFVYVKEQAGPGRMNTVFKTYAQVWALWAVAGGAALAHLVWQHRPGLGLSGGRWRPALQVFAALLIASTSVYGGLALTTHFASDSAYAQTDDPTLDATEFVDRVHPKEAAAIRWVDGLDGRPTITTAPGSYVWDGERNGGSSAPSSLTGVPTVLGWHHEIGYRGQKAYDRRAEDLRTIYTGDPNESAALLDDYDVRYVYVGPAERATYGSALEGITVSAVPGVTIEKQWDAVTIYEVDQSEL
;
A
#
# COMPACT_ATOMS: atom_id res chain seq x y z
N THR A 1 -11.29 13.23 -11.38
CA THR A 1 -11.52 12.30 -10.25
C THR A 1 -10.27 11.48 -10.05
N ILE A 2 -9.68 11.56 -8.89
CA ILE A 2 -8.48 10.78 -8.55
C ILE A 2 -8.92 9.32 -8.42
N ASN A 3 -8.27 8.42 -9.14
CA ASN A 3 -8.55 7.00 -9.15
C ASN A 3 -7.34 6.23 -8.62
N GLU A 4 -7.52 5.54 -7.50
CA GLU A 4 -6.45 4.81 -6.80
C GLU A 4 -6.35 3.34 -7.18
N PHE A 5 -7.08 2.94 -8.15
CA PHE A 5 -6.89 1.61 -8.67
C PHE A 5 -5.42 1.45 -9.13
N PRO A 6 -4.66 0.46 -8.65
CA PRO A 6 -3.23 0.38 -8.93
C PRO A 6 -2.87 0.43 -10.41
N LEU A 7 -3.70 -0.15 -11.28
CA LEU A 7 -3.51 -0.12 -12.74
C LEU A 7 -3.47 1.31 -13.29
N PHE A 8 -4.25 2.24 -12.74
CA PHE A 8 -4.29 3.62 -13.22
C PHE A 8 -2.94 4.32 -13.06
N ALA A 9 -2.29 4.19 -11.90
CA ALA A 9 -0.97 4.76 -11.67
C ALA A 9 0.10 4.18 -12.63
N TRP A 10 0.01 2.88 -12.91
CA TRP A 10 0.92 2.22 -13.86
C TRP A 10 0.68 2.65 -15.30
N LEU A 11 -0.56 2.81 -15.73
CA LEU A 11 -0.89 3.29 -17.07
C LEU A 11 -0.41 4.72 -17.32
N ASN A 12 -0.50 5.57 -16.29
CA ASN A 12 -0.02 6.95 -16.41
C ASN A 12 1.51 7.08 -16.35
N GLY A 13 2.24 6.01 -16.00
CA GLY A 13 3.68 6.06 -15.79
C GLY A 13 4.10 7.03 -14.68
N ASP A 14 3.19 7.32 -13.75
CA ASP A 14 3.41 8.27 -12.67
C ASP A 14 4.31 7.65 -11.59
N LEU A 15 5.58 8.04 -11.54
CA LEU A 15 6.56 7.62 -10.51
C LEU A 15 6.21 8.14 -9.10
N HIS A 16 4.94 8.25 -8.81
CA HIS A 16 4.41 8.68 -7.53
C HIS A 16 4.36 7.52 -6.51
N ALA A 17 4.11 7.86 -5.25
CA ALA A 17 3.97 6.90 -4.15
C ALA A 17 2.98 5.75 -4.42
N HIS A 18 1.96 6.02 -5.24
CA HIS A 18 0.93 5.05 -5.63
C HIS A 18 1.45 3.95 -6.55
N MET A 19 2.40 4.27 -7.43
CA MET A 19 3.04 3.29 -8.29
C MET A 19 4.19 2.59 -7.57
N MET A 20 5.02 3.35 -6.84
CA MET A 20 6.22 2.82 -6.21
C MET A 20 5.96 2.03 -4.93
N GLY A 21 4.92 2.38 -4.15
CA GLY A 21 4.61 1.73 -2.87
C GLY A 21 4.18 0.25 -2.97
N PRO A 22 3.24 -0.13 -3.84
CA PRO A 22 2.70 -1.49 -3.91
C PRO A 22 3.74 -2.60 -4.14
N PRO A 23 4.73 -2.48 -5.05
CA PRO A 23 5.76 -3.52 -5.23
C PRO A 23 6.57 -3.78 -3.95
N PHE A 24 6.97 -2.72 -3.24
CA PHE A 24 7.73 -2.86 -1.99
C PHE A 24 6.86 -3.38 -0.84
N LEU A 25 5.57 -3.04 -0.81
CA LEU A 25 4.64 -3.63 0.15
C LEU A 25 4.44 -5.13 -0.11
N LEU A 26 4.34 -5.54 -1.36
CA LEU A 26 4.27 -6.97 -1.74
C LEU A 26 5.59 -7.69 -1.44
N LEU A 27 6.74 -7.03 -1.59
CA LEU A 27 8.02 -7.58 -1.14
C LEU A 27 8.04 -7.78 0.38
N ALA A 28 7.51 -6.83 1.17
CA ALA A 28 7.38 -7.00 2.62
C ALA A 28 6.46 -8.18 2.96
N ALA A 29 5.33 -8.32 2.28
CA ALA A 29 4.43 -9.48 2.44
C ALA A 29 5.13 -10.79 2.06
N THR A 30 5.98 -10.79 1.02
CA THR A 30 6.77 -11.96 0.60
C THR A 30 7.81 -12.35 1.64
N LEU A 31 8.52 -11.39 2.25
CA LEU A 31 9.45 -11.64 3.35
C LEU A 31 8.72 -12.19 4.59
N CYS A 32 7.54 -11.66 4.89
CA CYS A 32 6.66 -12.18 5.93
C CYS A 32 6.19 -13.61 5.62
N PHE A 33 5.83 -13.90 4.38
CA PHE A 33 5.47 -15.24 3.95
C PHE A 33 6.66 -16.21 4.04
N ALA A 34 7.84 -15.80 3.60
CA ALA A 34 9.05 -16.59 3.76
C ALA A 34 9.35 -16.90 5.23
N TYR A 35 9.16 -15.92 6.14
CA TYR A 35 9.24 -16.14 7.57
C TYR A 35 8.19 -17.14 8.07
N TYR A 36 6.94 -16.99 7.65
CA TYR A 36 5.81 -17.86 8.01
C TYR A 36 6.07 -19.33 7.67
N LEU A 37 6.71 -19.59 6.53
CA LEU A 37 7.08 -20.93 6.07
C LEU A 37 8.37 -21.46 6.69
N THR A 38 9.17 -20.59 7.34
CA THR A 38 10.47 -21.00 7.88
C THR A 38 10.28 -21.78 9.19
N PRO A 39 10.80 -23.02 9.30
CA PRO A 39 10.64 -23.85 10.49
C PRO A 39 11.33 -23.27 11.71
N ALA A 40 10.92 -23.72 12.90
CA ALA A 40 11.41 -23.19 14.18
C ALA A 40 12.92 -23.32 14.38
N GLU A 41 13.51 -24.38 13.83
CA GLU A 41 14.94 -24.71 13.92
C GLU A 41 15.83 -23.73 13.13
N ALA A 42 15.30 -23.15 12.07
CA ALA A 42 16.02 -22.19 11.23
C ALA A 42 15.99 -20.77 11.83
N VAL A 43 16.37 -20.63 13.09
CA VAL A 43 16.28 -19.39 13.89
C VAL A 43 17.00 -18.22 13.23
N TRP A 44 18.19 -18.43 12.66
CA TRP A 44 18.96 -17.36 12.02
C TRP A 44 18.28 -16.84 10.77
N ARG A 45 17.66 -17.72 9.95
CA ARG A 45 16.88 -17.31 8.79
C ARG A 45 15.65 -16.49 9.22
N ARG A 46 14.95 -16.93 10.25
CA ARG A 46 13.79 -16.19 10.79
C ARG A 46 14.18 -14.81 11.31
N ARG A 47 15.27 -14.71 12.08
CA ARG A 47 15.81 -13.43 12.56
C ARG A 47 16.29 -12.55 11.40
N GLY A 48 16.97 -13.12 10.42
CA GLY A 48 17.45 -12.41 9.23
C GLY A 48 16.31 -11.80 8.41
N LEU A 49 15.22 -12.55 8.19
CA LEU A 49 14.04 -12.04 7.49
C LEU A 49 13.35 -10.91 8.27
N LEU A 50 13.14 -11.12 9.58
CA LEU A 50 12.35 -10.23 10.43
C LEU A 50 13.13 -8.98 10.87
N PHE A 51 14.38 -9.11 11.27
CA PHE A 51 15.18 -8.04 11.86
C PHE A 51 16.30 -7.53 10.94
N GLY A 52 16.65 -8.29 9.90
CA GLY A 52 17.63 -7.89 8.90
C GLY A 52 17.02 -7.29 7.64
N ALA A 53 15.98 -7.92 7.08
CA ALA A 53 15.41 -7.52 5.79
C ALA A 53 14.22 -6.57 5.92
N LEU A 54 13.31 -6.79 6.88
CA LEU A 54 12.11 -5.93 7.01
C LEU A 54 12.41 -4.49 7.45
N PRO A 55 13.32 -4.20 8.41
CA PRO A 55 13.58 -2.82 8.82
C PRO A 55 14.11 -1.91 7.70
N PRO A 56 15.12 -2.30 6.88
CA PRO A 56 15.52 -1.50 5.73
C PRO A 56 14.39 -1.26 4.72
N LEU A 57 13.58 -2.29 4.45
CA LEU A 57 12.42 -2.15 3.57
C LEU A 57 11.34 -1.25 4.15
N ALA A 58 11.10 -1.31 5.45
CA ALA A 58 10.21 -0.38 6.14
C ALA A 58 10.73 1.07 6.06
N GLY A 59 12.05 1.27 6.23
CA GLY A 59 12.69 2.57 6.04
C GLY A 59 12.58 3.10 4.62
N LEU A 60 12.76 2.25 3.61
CA LEU A 60 12.52 2.61 2.22
C LEU A 60 11.07 3.05 1.99
N LEU A 61 10.10 2.28 2.50
CA LEU A 61 8.68 2.63 2.38
C LEU A 61 8.31 3.89 3.17
N ALA A 62 9.01 4.19 4.28
CA ALA A 62 8.81 5.46 4.99
C ALA A 62 9.11 6.68 4.11
N VAL A 63 10.08 6.56 3.20
CA VAL A 63 10.46 7.63 2.26
C VAL A 63 9.58 7.62 1.01
N VAL A 64 9.40 6.45 0.38
CA VAL A 64 8.67 6.30 -0.89
C VAL A 64 7.17 6.48 -0.70
N ASN A 65 6.61 5.85 0.32
CA ASN A 65 5.18 5.91 0.66
C ASN A 65 4.99 5.76 2.16
N THR A 66 5.09 6.85 2.89
CA THR A 66 4.99 6.90 4.36
C THR A 66 3.77 6.15 4.91
N TRP A 67 2.67 6.12 4.15
CA TRP A 67 1.44 5.41 4.51
C TRP A 67 1.60 3.88 4.59
N SER A 68 2.56 3.32 3.88
CA SER A 68 2.84 1.89 3.91
C SER A 68 3.79 1.48 5.04
N PHE A 69 4.49 2.43 5.65
CA PHE A 69 5.42 2.17 6.74
C PHE A 69 4.77 1.46 7.95
N PRO A 70 3.63 1.93 8.51
CA PRO A 70 2.95 1.22 9.60
C PRO A 70 2.45 -0.16 9.19
N SER A 71 2.08 -0.34 7.92
CA SER A 71 1.56 -1.61 7.41
C SER A 71 2.60 -2.72 7.42
N VAL A 72 3.88 -2.39 7.15
CA VAL A 72 4.98 -3.37 7.24
C VAL A 72 5.15 -3.88 8.67
N ALA A 73 5.10 -2.97 9.64
CA ALA A 73 5.17 -3.34 11.05
C ALA A 73 3.97 -4.19 11.48
N GLY A 74 2.77 -3.82 11.05
CA GLY A 74 1.55 -4.60 11.28
C GLY A 74 1.63 -6.01 10.69
N LEU A 75 2.13 -6.14 9.45
CA LEU A 75 2.37 -7.43 8.82
C LEU A 75 3.40 -8.27 9.59
N ALA A 76 4.50 -7.66 10.08
CA ALA A 76 5.48 -8.34 10.90
C ALA A 76 4.86 -8.89 12.20
N VAL A 77 4.06 -8.07 12.90
CA VAL A 77 3.34 -8.47 14.13
C VAL A 77 2.41 -9.65 13.83
N LEU A 78 1.55 -9.55 12.84
CA LEU A 78 0.61 -10.60 12.49
C LEU A 78 1.31 -11.88 12.03
N THR A 79 2.42 -11.74 11.31
CA THR A 79 3.21 -12.88 10.84
C THR A 79 3.85 -13.64 12.01
N VAL A 80 4.46 -12.93 12.97
CA VAL A 80 5.03 -13.57 14.18
C VAL A 80 3.93 -14.21 15.02
N LEU A 81 2.79 -13.53 15.16
CA LEU A 81 1.66 -14.00 15.94
C LEU A 81 1.05 -15.29 15.38
N PHE A 82 0.94 -15.40 14.06
CA PHE A 82 0.24 -16.51 13.39
C PHE A 82 1.16 -17.56 12.75
N ALA A 83 2.49 -17.36 12.78
CA ALA A 83 3.41 -18.34 12.23
C ALA A 83 3.29 -19.69 12.96
N PRO A 84 3.44 -20.82 12.26
CA PRO A 84 3.43 -22.15 12.86
C PRO A 84 4.53 -22.35 13.92
N ALA A 85 5.67 -21.68 13.71
CA ALA A 85 6.78 -21.73 14.65
C ALA A 85 6.56 -20.77 15.82
N LYS A 86 6.60 -21.27 17.05
CA LYS A 86 6.36 -20.47 18.27
C LYS A 86 7.22 -19.21 18.31
N ALA A 87 6.61 -18.06 18.66
CA ALA A 87 7.29 -16.77 18.70
C ALA A 87 8.50 -16.76 19.64
N ARG A 88 8.43 -17.45 20.77
CA ARG A 88 9.53 -17.53 21.76
C ARG A 88 10.85 -18.06 21.20
N THR A 89 10.82 -18.86 20.11
CA THR A 89 12.05 -19.35 19.43
C THR A 89 12.87 -18.25 18.78
N LEU A 90 12.34 -17.04 18.66
CA LEU A 90 13.09 -15.84 18.27
C LEU A 90 14.02 -15.33 19.36
N LEU A 91 13.77 -15.68 20.63
CA LEU A 91 14.59 -15.26 21.76
C LEU A 91 15.87 -16.11 21.88
N PRO A 92 16.92 -15.64 22.58
CA PRO A 92 18.04 -16.49 22.92
C PRO A 92 17.59 -17.74 23.70
N ALA A 93 18.21 -18.88 23.44
CA ALA A 93 17.77 -20.18 23.96
C ALA A 93 17.50 -20.16 25.48
N ARG A 94 18.41 -19.58 26.27
CA ARG A 94 18.26 -19.46 27.74
C ARG A 94 17.01 -18.67 28.15
N VAL A 95 16.66 -17.63 27.41
CA VAL A 95 15.47 -16.80 27.66
C VAL A 95 14.21 -17.56 27.23
N ALA A 96 14.26 -18.25 26.10
CA ALA A 96 13.15 -19.06 25.59
C ALA A 96 12.82 -20.22 26.55
N GLU A 97 13.84 -20.87 27.13
CA GLU A 97 13.68 -21.90 28.14
C GLU A 97 13.10 -21.35 29.46
N TRP A 98 13.60 -20.19 29.91
CA TRP A 98 13.09 -19.54 31.13
C TRP A 98 11.63 -19.10 31.01
N LEU A 99 11.19 -18.72 29.80
CA LEU A 99 9.82 -18.32 29.47
C LEU A 99 8.93 -19.51 29.04
N ASP A 100 9.43 -20.74 29.11
CA ASP A 100 8.64 -21.92 28.82
C ASP A 100 7.57 -22.14 29.88
N THR A 101 6.33 -22.30 29.48
CA THR A 101 5.21 -22.43 30.39
C THR A 101 4.15 -23.37 29.80
N ASP A 102 3.52 -24.14 30.66
CA ASP A 102 2.36 -24.99 30.33
C ASP A 102 1.04 -24.21 30.42
N ASP A 103 1.05 -22.99 30.98
CA ASP A 103 -0.11 -22.12 31.00
C ASP A 103 -0.31 -21.46 29.64
N TRP A 104 -1.34 -21.91 28.92
CA TRP A 104 -1.67 -21.40 27.60
C TRP A 104 -1.95 -19.88 27.58
N ARG A 105 -2.43 -19.29 28.69
CA ARG A 105 -2.71 -17.86 28.78
C ARG A 105 -1.39 -17.06 28.82
N LEU A 106 -0.42 -17.56 29.56
CA LEU A 106 0.91 -16.96 29.60
C LEU A 106 1.64 -17.14 28.26
N ASP A 107 1.55 -18.31 27.61
CA ASP A 107 2.14 -18.55 26.27
C ASP A 107 1.53 -17.61 25.22
N GLU A 108 0.21 -17.38 25.29
CA GLU A 108 -0.48 -16.41 24.41
C GLU A 108 -0.04 -14.98 24.66
N LEU A 109 0.04 -14.56 25.93
CA LEU A 109 0.51 -13.23 26.30
C LEU A 109 1.96 -13.01 25.86
N LEU A 110 2.84 -13.98 26.09
CA LEU A 110 4.22 -13.94 25.63
C LEU A 110 4.32 -13.83 24.11
N THR A 111 3.50 -14.59 23.39
CA THR A 111 3.42 -14.52 21.92
C THR A 111 3.02 -13.12 21.45
N LEU A 112 2.02 -12.50 22.08
CA LEU A 112 1.60 -11.12 21.79
C LEU A 112 2.71 -10.11 22.08
N VAL A 113 3.41 -10.25 23.22
CA VAL A 113 4.51 -9.36 23.61
C VAL A 113 5.69 -9.49 22.62
N ILE A 114 6.06 -10.71 22.25
CA ILE A 114 7.15 -10.96 21.30
C ILE A 114 6.77 -10.45 19.90
N ALA A 115 5.55 -10.69 19.46
CA ALA A 115 5.06 -10.18 18.19
C ALA A 115 5.05 -8.64 18.16
N GLY A 116 4.51 -8.01 19.20
CA GLY A 116 4.53 -6.55 19.35
C GLY A 116 5.94 -5.98 19.42
N GLY A 117 6.83 -6.60 20.18
CA GLY A 117 8.25 -6.25 20.24
C GLY A 117 8.97 -6.39 18.91
N SER A 118 8.63 -7.42 18.13
CA SER A 118 9.16 -7.61 16.78
C SER A 118 8.71 -6.48 15.84
N GLY A 119 7.43 -6.08 15.89
CA GLY A 119 6.93 -4.93 15.15
C GLY A 119 7.62 -3.63 15.57
N ALA A 120 7.85 -3.43 16.87
CA ALA A 120 8.57 -2.26 17.36
C ALA A 120 10.02 -2.21 16.85
N VAL A 121 10.72 -3.34 16.77
CA VAL A 121 12.07 -3.42 16.17
C VAL A 121 12.02 -3.05 14.69
N VAL A 122 11.02 -3.50 13.94
CA VAL A 122 10.84 -3.14 12.51
C VAL A 122 10.60 -1.64 12.37
N VAL A 123 9.75 -1.05 13.22
CA VAL A 123 9.50 0.42 13.22
C VAL A 123 10.77 1.18 13.54
N LEU A 124 11.43 0.86 14.65
CA LEU A 124 12.63 1.58 15.09
C LEU A 124 13.78 1.45 14.08
N GLY A 125 14.00 0.24 13.58
CA GLY A 125 15.00 0.02 12.53
C GLY A 125 14.67 0.76 11.24
N GLY A 126 13.41 0.79 10.84
CA GLY A 126 12.95 1.57 9.70
C GLY A 126 13.15 3.08 9.90
N LEU A 127 12.83 3.61 11.08
CA LEU A 127 13.09 5.02 11.42
C LEU A 127 14.59 5.37 11.40
N VAL A 128 15.45 4.47 11.88
CA VAL A 128 16.91 4.67 11.81
C VAL A 128 17.38 4.73 10.36
N VAL A 129 16.93 3.81 9.51
CA VAL A 129 17.29 3.79 8.09
C VAL A 129 16.79 5.03 7.34
N SER A 130 15.59 5.51 7.66
CA SER A 130 14.98 6.69 7.04
C SER A 130 15.24 8.00 7.82
N ALA A 131 16.16 8.00 8.80
CA ALA A 131 16.42 9.15 9.65
C ALA A 131 16.74 10.46 8.88
N PRO A 132 17.53 10.46 7.81
CA PRO A 132 17.78 11.69 7.04
C PRO A 132 16.48 12.33 6.53
N PHE A 133 15.53 11.52 6.06
CA PHE A 133 14.22 12.02 5.61
C PHE A 133 13.43 12.68 6.76
N TRP A 134 13.37 12.04 7.92
CA TRP A 134 12.62 12.58 9.06
C TRP A 134 13.22 13.84 9.65
N LEU A 135 14.54 13.96 9.64
CA LEU A 135 15.26 15.09 10.20
C LEU A 135 15.24 16.33 9.30
N VAL A 136 15.13 16.15 7.98
CA VAL A 136 15.29 17.24 7.01
C VAL A 136 14.00 17.57 6.25
N ALA A 137 13.27 16.54 5.80
CA ALA A 137 12.16 16.70 4.86
C ALA A 137 10.78 16.51 5.49
N ALA A 138 10.67 15.93 6.69
CA ALA A 138 9.38 15.63 7.29
C ALA A 138 8.66 16.89 7.79
N SER A 139 7.58 17.26 7.14
CA SER A 139 6.61 18.20 7.71
C SER A 139 5.77 17.50 8.79
N GLY A 140 5.54 18.18 9.91
CA GLY A 140 4.68 17.66 10.98
C GLY A 140 3.26 17.43 10.48
N ARG A 141 2.87 16.16 10.33
CA ARG A 141 1.49 15.76 10.01
C ARG A 141 0.77 15.40 11.29
N GLU A 142 -0.42 15.92 11.48
CA GLU A 142 -1.25 15.64 12.65
C GLU A 142 -2.12 14.40 12.44
N LEU A 143 -2.08 13.48 13.42
CA LEU A 143 -3.06 12.41 13.51
C LEU A 143 -4.35 12.95 14.12
N ALA A 144 -5.47 12.59 13.52
CA ALA A 144 -6.79 12.92 14.03
C ALA A 144 -7.64 11.65 14.22
N LEU A 145 -8.57 11.74 15.15
CA LEU A 145 -9.43 10.63 15.53
C LEU A 145 -10.87 10.90 15.10
N PHE A 146 -11.60 9.81 14.90
CA PHE A 146 -13.06 9.81 14.69
C PHE A 146 -13.53 10.67 13.50
N PRO A 147 -13.04 10.40 12.27
CA PRO A 147 -13.55 11.07 11.08
C PRO A 147 -15.01 10.70 10.78
N SER A 148 -15.59 11.32 9.75
CA SER A 148 -16.85 10.85 9.17
C SER A 148 -16.73 9.41 8.70
N ARG A 149 -17.74 8.57 8.97
CA ARG A 149 -17.74 7.14 8.68
C ARG A 149 -18.15 6.83 7.26
N SER A 150 -17.62 5.72 6.71
CA SER A 150 -18.06 5.19 5.43
C SER A 150 -19.45 4.54 5.56
N GLY A 151 -20.31 4.82 4.59
CA GLY A 151 -21.61 4.14 4.48
C GLY A 151 -21.47 2.68 4.05
N LEU A 152 -22.39 1.82 4.49
CA LEU A 152 -22.39 0.39 4.16
C LEU A 152 -22.33 0.15 2.65
N GLY A 153 -23.16 0.87 1.87
CA GLY A 153 -23.20 0.72 0.41
C GLY A 153 -21.86 1.03 -0.25
N ALA A 154 -21.16 2.09 0.20
CA ALA A 154 -19.83 2.43 -0.32
C ALA A 154 -18.80 1.34 0.01
N LEU A 155 -18.81 0.79 1.23
CA LEU A 155 -17.90 -0.29 1.64
C LEU A 155 -18.14 -1.57 0.83
N VAL A 156 -19.41 -1.91 0.59
CA VAL A 156 -19.77 -3.08 -0.24
C VAL A 156 -19.39 -2.85 -1.69
N LEU A 157 -19.58 -1.65 -2.22
CA LEU A 157 -19.18 -1.33 -3.59
C LEU A 157 -17.67 -1.45 -3.79
N VAL A 158 -16.87 -0.95 -2.85
CA VAL A 158 -15.40 -0.94 -2.95
C VAL A 158 -14.79 -2.32 -2.65
N HIS A 159 -15.33 -3.05 -1.67
CA HIS A 159 -14.73 -4.29 -1.18
C HIS A 159 -15.57 -5.54 -1.50
N GLY A 160 -16.71 -5.40 -2.16
CA GLY A 160 -17.67 -6.49 -2.37
C GLY A 160 -17.10 -7.69 -3.08
N THR A 161 -16.25 -7.51 -4.07
CA THR A 161 -15.55 -8.60 -4.77
C THR A 161 -14.74 -9.47 -3.81
N PHE A 162 -14.00 -8.84 -2.90
CA PHE A 162 -13.22 -9.56 -1.89
C PHE A 162 -14.11 -10.23 -0.86
N LEU A 163 -15.21 -9.58 -0.44
CA LEU A 163 -16.18 -10.17 0.48
C LEU A 163 -16.84 -11.41 -0.11
N LEU A 164 -17.15 -11.42 -1.42
CA LEU A 164 -17.70 -12.58 -2.13
C LEU A 164 -16.75 -13.79 -2.14
N VAL A 165 -15.46 -13.58 -1.97
CA VAL A 165 -14.45 -14.64 -1.88
C VAL A 165 -14.16 -15.00 -0.42
N PHE A 166 -13.90 -14.01 0.43
CA PHE A 166 -13.42 -14.23 1.78
C PHE A 166 -14.50 -14.78 2.73
N VAL A 167 -15.75 -14.34 2.58
CA VAL A 167 -16.83 -14.84 3.43
C VAL A 167 -17.06 -16.33 3.22
N PRO A 168 -17.27 -16.85 1.97
CA PRO A 168 -17.39 -18.28 1.75
C PRO A 168 -16.13 -19.05 2.15
N TYR A 169 -14.94 -18.49 1.90
CA TYR A 169 -13.67 -19.11 2.29
C TYR A 169 -13.59 -19.32 3.81
N LEU A 170 -13.83 -18.28 4.61
CA LEU A 170 -13.81 -18.37 6.07
C LEU A 170 -14.92 -19.28 6.61
N LEU A 171 -16.15 -19.16 6.08
CA LEU A 171 -17.26 -20.02 6.49
C LEU A 171 -16.96 -21.48 6.20
N ARG A 172 -16.38 -21.80 5.07
CA ARG A 172 -15.98 -23.17 4.72
C ARG A 172 -15.04 -23.80 5.76
N HIS A 173 -14.13 -23.01 6.32
CA HIS A 173 -13.18 -23.46 7.34
C HIS A 173 -13.78 -23.41 8.75
N ALA A 174 -14.62 -22.42 9.04
CA ALA A 174 -15.19 -22.21 10.37
C ALA A 174 -16.37 -23.14 10.71
N LEU A 175 -17.32 -23.32 9.77
CA LEU A 175 -18.56 -24.07 10.03
C LEU A 175 -18.35 -25.49 10.60
N PRO A 176 -17.39 -26.30 10.12
CA PRO A 176 -17.15 -27.63 10.68
C PRO A 176 -16.61 -27.59 12.12
N ARG A 177 -16.06 -26.46 12.52
CA ARG A 177 -15.40 -26.24 13.82
C ARG A 177 -16.30 -25.56 14.84
N LEU A 178 -17.38 -24.90 14.37
CA LEU A 178 -18.37 -24.22 15.23
C LEU A 178 -19.45 -25.23 15.66
N ARG A 179 -19.33 -25.75 16.89
CA ARG A 179 -20.35 -26.68 17.47
C ARG A 179 -21.45 -25.96 18.24
N ASP A 180 -21.18 -24.75 18.74
CA ASP A 180 -22.08 -24.02 19.63
C ASP A 180 -22.71 -22.82 18.89
N GLY A 181 -23.84 -23.02 18.25
CA GLY A 181 -24.53 -21.96 17.50
C GLY A 181 -24.86 -20.71 18.34
N TRP A 182 -25.11 -20.87 19.65
CA TRP A 182 -25.41 -19.73 20.53
C TRP A 182 -24.19 -18.81 20.77
N ARG A 183 -22.96 -19.38 20.84
CA ARG A 183 -21.72 -18.57 20.97
C ARG A 183 -21.46 -17.75 19.74
N THR A 184 -21.69 -18.33 18.56
CA THR A 184 -21.62 -17.62 17.29
C THR A 184 -22.64 -16.48 17.22
N ALA A 185 -23.89 -16.76 17.61
CA ALA A 185 -24.95 -15.74 17.68
C ALA A 185 -24.61 -14.62 18.68
N ALA A 186 -24.08 -14.96 19.86
CA ALA A 186 -23.64 -14.00 20.86
C ALA A 186 -22.48 -13.11 20.32
N MET A 187 -21.51 -13.70 19.65
CA MET A 187 -20.39 -12.95 19.03
C MET A 187 -20.90 -11.98 17.96
N LEU A 188 -21.81 -12.42 17.08
CA LEU A 188 -22.41 -11.55 16.07
C LEU A 188 -23.25 -10.44 16.69
N ALA A 189 -23.98 -10.72 17.79
CA ALA A 189 -24.72 -9.70 18.53
C ALA A 189 -23.79 -8.65 19.14
N VAL A 190 -22.66 -9.06 19.73
CA VAL A 190 -21.63 -8.14 20.25
C VAL A 190 -21.06 -7.26 19.11
N VAL A 191 -20.75 -7.84 17.96
CA VAL A 191 -20.28 -7.08 16.80
C VAL A 191 -21.35 -6.07 16.34
N ALA A 192 -22.61 -6.47 16.27
CA ALA A 192 -23.71 -5.58 15.91
C ALA A 192 -23.84 -4.41 16.91
N VAL A 193 -23.73 -4.69 18.22
CA VAL A 193 -23.75 -3.65 19.26
C VAL A 193 -22.56 -2.71 19.11
N ILE A 194 -21.35 -3.22 18.88
CA ILE A 194 -20.17 -2.37 18.67
C ILE A 194 -20.35 -1.52 17.40
N ALA A 195 -20.88 -2.09 16.32
CA ALA A 195 -21.16 -1.36 15.08
C ALA A 195 -22.17 -0.23 15.28
N LEU A 196 -23.24 -0.48 16.04
CA LEU A 196 -24.23 0.53 16.39
C LEU A 196 -23.65 1.63 17.27
N LEU A 197 -22.92 1.27 18.32
CA LEU A 197 -22.31 2.24 19.25
C LEU A 197 -21.22 3.09 18.58
N SER A 198 -20.41 2.48 17.72
CA SER A 198 -19.35 3.19 16.97
C SER A 198 -19.89 3.95 15.76
N ARG A 199 -21.13 3.70 15.36
CA ARG A 199 -21.74 4.20 14.11
C ARG A 199 -20.88 3.90 12.87
N ALA A 200 -20.13 2.80 12.90
CA ALA A 200 -19.21 2.40 11.83
C ALA A 200 -19.70 1.11 11.15
N ALA A 201 -20.25 1.24 9.95
CA ALA A 201 -20.68 0.10 9.15
C ALA A 201 -19.52 -0.89 8.83
N ALA A 202 -18.29 -0.38 8.77
CA ALA A 202 -17.11 -1.20 8.59
C ALA A 202 -16.92 -2.24 9.71
N VAL A 203 -17.30 -1.92 10.95
CA VAL A 203 -17.24 -2.88 12.08
C VAL A 203 -18.12 -4.08 11.81
N LEU A 204 -19.32 -3.86 11.26
CA LEU A 204 -20.25 -4.95 10.93
C LEU A 204 -19.67 -5.90 9.85
N LEU A 205 -18.97 -5.37 8.87
CA LEU A 205 -18.43 -6.16 7.76
C LEU A 205 -17.09 -6.81 8.09
N PHE A 206 -16.17 -6.07 8.70
CA PHE A 206 -14.76 -6.48 8.77
C PHE A 206 -14.34 -7.05 10.12
N LEU A 207 -14.99 -6.67 11.23
CA LEU A 207 -14.67 -7.26 12.54
C LEU A 207 -14.97 -8.76 12.60
N PRO A 208 -16.08 -9.29 12.02
CA PRO A 208 -16.28 -10.73 11.92
C PRO A 208 -15.21 -11.45 11.11
N LEU A 209 -14.74 -10.85 10.01
CA LEU A 209 -13.66 -11.43 9.19
C LEU A 209 -12.36 -11.54 10.00
N ILE A 210 -12.01 -10.48 10.73
CA ILE A 210 -10.85 -10.50 11.63
C ILE A 210 -11.04 -11.56 12.72
N GLY A 211 -12.17 -11.57 13.41
CA GLY A 211 -12.43 -12.49 14.51
C GLY A 211 -12.40 -13.96 14.09
N VAL A 212 -13.05 -14.29 12.97
CA VAL A 212 -13.05 -15.66 12.44
C VAL A 212 -11.68 -16.04 11.90
N GLY A 213 -11.01 -15.14 11.14
CA GLY A 213 -9.66 -15.38 10.64
C GLY A 213 -8.67 -15.61 11.77
N TRP A 214 -8.72 -14.77 12.81
CA TRP A 214 -7.92 -14.90 14.04
C TRP A 214 -8.16 -16.24 14.72
N ALA A 215 -9.42 -16.58 14.96
CA ALA A 215 -9.79 -17.83 15.59
C ALA A 215 -9.29 -19.05 14.79
N LEU A 216 -9.42 -19.04 13.48
CA LEU A 216 -8.94 -20.11 12.61
C LEU A 216 -7.41 -20.24 12.65
N LEU A 217 -6.67 -19.15 12.65
CA LEU A 217 -5.21 -19.16 12.69
C LEU A 217 -4.66 -19.62 14.06
N ARG A 218 -5.33 -19.27 15.17
CA ARG A 218 -4.89 -19.61 16.54
C ARG A 218 -5.50 -20.89 17.11
N TRP A 219 -6.56 -21.42 16.52
CA TRP A 219 -7.30 -22.59 17.06
C TRP A 219 -6.47 -23.86 17.17
N ARG A 220 -5.42 -23.99 16.38
CA ARG A 220 -4.47 -25.11 16.44
C ARG A 220 -3.81 -25.23 17.81
N ASP A 221 -3.53 -24.10 18.44
CA ASP A 221 -2.63 -23.97 19.59
C ASP A 221 -3.37 -23.89 20.92
N LEU A 222 -4.72 -23.84 20.89
CA LEU A 222 -5.54 -23.73 22.11
C LEU A 222 -5.74 -25.10 22.78
N PRO A 223 -5.45 -25.24 24.10
CA PRO A 223 -5.72 -26.46 24.87
C PRO A 223 -7.23 -26.75 24.86
N GLY A 224 -7.59 -27.94 24.46
CA GLY A 224 -9.00 -28.35 24.33
C GLY A 224 -9.65 -27.95 23.01
N GLY A 225 -8.88 -27.53 22.02
CA GLY A 225 -9.31 -27.42 20.63
C GLY A 225 -9.91 -28.75 20.17
N VAL A 226 -10.95 -28.66 19.34
CA VAL A 226 -11.77 -29.79 18.88
C VAL A 226 -10.95 -30.95 18.28
N GLY A 227 -9.69 -30.69 17.86
CA GLY A 227 -8.78 -31.71 17.34
C GLY A 227 -8.29 -32.73 18.39
N SER A 228 -7.96 -32.30 19.61
CA SER A 228 -7.46 -33.21 20.66
C SER A 228 -8.57 -34.09 21.23
N ARG A 229 -9.80 -33.56 21.39
CA ARG A 229 -10.94 -34.32 21.96
C ARG A 229 -11.59 -35.29 20.97
N ILE A 230 -11.42 -35.09 19.68
CA ILE A 230 -11.93 -36.03 18.67
C ILE A 230 -10.95 -37.19 18.49
N GLY A 231 -9.62 -36.91 18.54
CA GLY A 231 -8.61 -37.97 18.50
C GLY A 231 -8.72 -38.95 19.66
N ASP A 232 -8.98 -38.46 20.87
CA ASP A 232 -9.10 -39.28 22.07
C ASP A 232 -10.44 -40.06 22.16
N ARG A 233 -11.50 -39.55 21.54
CA ARG A 233 -12.80 -40.25 21.53
C ARG A 233 -12.98 -41.27 20.38
N LEU A 234 -12.12 -41.19 19.34
CA LEU A 234 -12.14 -42.12 18.20
C LEU A 234 -11.07 -43.21 18.29
N ARG A 235 -10.29 -43.28 19.36
CA ARG A 235 -9.49 -44.46 19.68
C ARG A 235 -10.39 -45.46 20.39
N PRO A 236 -10.89 -46.53 19.73
CA PRO A 236 -11.49 -47.65 20.44
C PRO A 236 -10.40 -48.23 21.33
N GLY A 237 -10.75 -48.50 22.58
CA GLY A 237 -9.85 -48.95 23.62
C GLY A 237 -8.88 -50.03 23.14
N ARG A 238 -7.61 -49.69 23.15
CA ARG A 238 -6.52 -50.64 23.04
C ARG A 238 -6.38 -51.26 24.41
N THR A 239 -7.04 -52.34 24.65
CA THR A 239 -6.77 -53.22 25.77
C THR A 239 -5.35 -53.72 25.63
N ASP A 240 -4.54 -53.45 26.66
CA ASP A 240 -3.23 -54.04 26.87
C ASP A 240 -3.33 -55.56 26.85
N ALA A 241 -2.86 -56.17 25.78
CA ALA A 241 -2.53 -57.60 25.78
C ALA A 241 -1.03 -57.72 25.48
N THR A 242 -0.25 -57.72 26.55
CA THR A 242 1.09 -58.26 26.58
C THR A 242 1.04 -59.72 26.15
N THR A 243 1.60 -60.04 25.01
CA THR A 243 2.02 -61.41 24.72
C THR A 243 3.33 -61.34 23.94
N SER A 244 4.39 -61.69 24.68
CA SER A 244 5.71 -62.01 24.16
C SER A 244 5.66 -63.30 23.37
N VAL A 245 6.16 -63.31 22.13
CA VAL A 245 6.67 -64.54 21.49
C VAL A 245 7.90 -64.20 20.71
N SER A 246 8.94 -64.93 21.01
CA SER A 246 10.30 -64.91 20.50
C SER A 246 10.40 -65.46 19.07
N ALA A 247 11.40 -64.93 18.36
CA ALA A 247 12.33 -65.52 17.40
C ALA A 247 11.87 -66.67 16.48
N ASP A 248 12.02 -66.54 15.21
CA ASP A 248 13.00 -67.34 14.47
C ASP A 248 13.25 -66.76 13.06
N GLY A 249 14.43 -67.06 12.55
CA GLY A 249 15.09 -66.38 11.44
C GLY A 249 14.63 -66.84 10.03
N GLY A 250 15.16 -66.18 9.04
CA GLY A 250 15.05 -66.53 7.63
C GLY A 250 15.60 -65.43 6.74
N ASP A 251 16.82 -65.61 6.29
CA ASP A 251 17.49 -64.85 5.24
C ASP A 251 16.73 -64.90 3.90
N ALA A 252 16.69 -63.79 3.17
CA ALA A 252 16.78 -63.81 1.70
C ALA A 252 17.03 -62.39 1.15
N ASP A 253 18.13 -62.32 0.40
CA ASP A 253 18.63 -61.22 -0.42
C ASP A 253 17.62 -60.67 -1.44
N GLY A 254 17.70 -59.38 -1.72
CA GLY A 254 16.98 -58.76 -2.79
C GLY A 254 17.30 -57.26 -2.91
N GLU A 255 18.40 -56.94 -3.64
CA GLU A 255 18.66 -55.60 -4.19
C GLU A 255 17.48 -55.11 -5.02
N THR A 256 17.09 -53.84 -4.86
CA THR A 256 16.86 -52.90 -5.99
C THR A 256 16.56 -51.49 -5.50
N ASP A 257 17.40 -50.61 -5.98
CA ASP A 257 17.22 -49.24 -6.47
C ASP A 257 16.59 -48.15 -5.59
N ALA A 258 17.49 -47.16 -5.42
CA ALA A 258 17.25 -45.79 -5.02
C ALA A 258 16.28 -45.09 -5.99
N ASP A 259 15.38 -44.35 -5.45
CA ASP A 259 15.05 -42.98 -5.80
C ASP A 259 13.60 -42.72 -5.33
N ASP A 260 13.45 -41.98 -4.28
CA ASP A 260 12.29 -41.10 -4.01
C ASP A 260 12.37 -40.51 -2.58
N THR A 261 13.32 -39.61 -2.39
CA THR A 261 13.32 -38.72 -1.23
C THR A 261 12.69 -37.39 -1.60
N ALA A 262 11.38 -37.30 -1.62
CA ALA A 262 10.65 -36.04 -1.48
C ALA A 262 9.15 -36.32 -1.31
N ASN A 263 8.72 -36.52 -0.12
CA ASN A 263 7.43 -36.04 0.41
C ASN A 263 7.05 -36.79 1.69
N GLY A 264 7.64 -36.42 2.81
CA GLY A 264 7.18 -36.81 4.13
C GLY A 264 5.85 -36.11 4.49
N GLY A 265 4.82 -36.28 3.68
CA GLY A 265 3.45 -36.03 4.04
C GLY A 265 2.94 -37.23 4.83
N SER A 266 2.79 -37.12 6.16
CA SER A 266 2.03 -38.06 6.95
C SER A 266 0.65 -38.23 6.30
N THR A 267 0.40 -39.38 5.72
CA THR A 267 -0.92 -39.83 5.32
C THR A 267 -1.75 -40.09 6.59
N ASP A 268 -2.36 -39.03 7.12
CA ASP A 268 -3.45 -39.15 8.06
C ASP A 268 -4.63 -39.73 7.29
N SER A 269 -4.79 -41.03 7.38
CA SER A 269 -5.92 -41.80 6.93
C SER A 269 -7.13 -41.62 7.87
N ASP A 270 -7.50 -40.37 8.16
CA ASP A 270 -8.72 -40.09 8.90
C ASP A 270 -9.51 -38.98 8.21
N GLY A 271 -10.77 -39.29 7.96
CA GLY A 271 -11.71 -38.51 7.11
C GLY A 271 -11.75 -37.01 7.39
N SER A 272 -10.82 -36.35 6.86
CA SER A 272 -10.78 -35.05 6.22
C SER A 272 -11.45 -33.88 6.87
N LEU A 273 -10.73 -33.25 7.77
CA LEU A 273 -10.84 -31.80 7.92
C LEU A 273 -10.02 -31.13 6.80
N LEU A 274 -10.53 -30.04 6.22
CA LEU A 274 -9.76 -29.22 5.29
C LEU A 274 -8.42 -28.83 5.91
N PRO A 275 -7.34 -28.68 5.11
CA PRO A 275 -6.10 -28.11 5.59
C PRO A 275 -6.38 -26.79 6.31
N TRP A 276 -5.58 -26.48 7.32
CA TRP A 276 -5.70 -25.23 8.05
C TRP A 276 -5.48 -24.04 7.12
N PRO A 277 -6.21 -22.92 7.33
CA PRO A 277 -5.94 -21.68 6.60
C PRO A 277 -4.48 -21.26 6.75
N GLY A 278 -3.92 -20.78 5.64
CA GLY A 278 -2.52 -20.37 5.55
C GLY A 278 -2.31 -18.87 5.65
N PHE A 279 -1.21 -18.41 5.05
CA PHE A 279 -0.79 -17.01 5.08
C PHE A 279 -1.77 -16.07 4.37
N GLU A 280 -2.59 -16.56 3.42
CA GLU A 280 -3.68 -15.80 2.79
C GLU A 280 -4.68 -15.28 3.82
N THR A 281 -4.90 -16.03 4.91
CA THR A 281 -5.76 -15.57 6.00
C THR A 281 -5.08 -14.49 6.85
N VAL A 282 -3.75 -14.52 6.99
CA VAL A 282 -2.99 -13.43 7.64
C VAL A 282 -3.16 -12.13 6.84
N LEU A 283 -3.01 -12.19 5.52
CA LEU A 283 -3.22 -11.03 4.63
C LEU A 283 -4.67 -10.53 4.65
N LEU A 284 -5.65 -11.45 4.72
CA LEU A 284 -7.06 -11.10 4.88
C LEU A 284 -7.28 -10.29 6.17
N VAL A 285 -6.78 -10.79 7.29
CA VAL A 285 -6.88 -10.11 8.60
C VAL A 285 -6.16 -8.76 8.57
N ALA A 286 -4.98 -8.68 7.95
CA ALA A 286 -4.22 -7.43 7.82
C ALA A 286 -5.03 -6.37 7.05
N GLY A 287 -5.55 -6.72 5.88
CA GLY A 287 -6.35 -5.80 5.08
C GLY A 287 -7.65 -5.37 5.78
N ALA A 288 -8.37 -6.30 6.43
CA ALA A 288 -9.56 -5.96 7.21
C ALA A 288 -9.24 -5.03 8.38
N GLY A 289 -8.08 -5.22 9.03
CA GLY A 289 -7.58 -4.32 10.06
C GLY A 289 -7.29 -2.91 9.53
N LEU A 290 -6.69 -2.80 8.36
CA LEU A 290 -6.44 -1.51 7.70
C LEU A 290 -7.75 -0.79 7.33
N VAL A 291 -8.75 -1.50 6.79
CA VAL A 291 -10.07 -0.92 6.49
C VAL A 291 -10.74 -0.41 7.77
N LEU A 292 -10.66 -1.15 8.87
CA LEU A 292 -11.19 -0.68 10.15
C LEU A 292 -10.40 0.52 10.70
N LEU A 293 -9.08 0.50 10.60
CA LEU A 293 -8.22 1.56 11.15
C LEU A 293 -8.60 2.94 10.61
N VAL A 294 -8.80 3.08 9.30
CA VAL A 294 -9.14 4.36 8.66
C VAL A 294 -10.53 4.89 9.02
N GLU A 295 -11.37 4.06 9.62
CA GLU A 295 -12.66 4.49 10.15
C GLU A 295 -12.53 5.22 11.50
N PHE A 296 -11.40 5.10 12.18
CA PHE A 296 -11.18 5.65 13.52
C PHE A 296 -10.01 6.63 13.58
N VAL A 297 -9.01 6.45 12.72
CA VAL A 297 -7.76 7.26 12.71
C VAL A 297 -7.49 7.74 11.29
N TYR A 298 -7.11 9.00 11.15
CA TYR A 298 -6.67 9.55 9.88
C TYR A 298 -5.59 10.63 10.08
N VAL A 299 -4.86 10.92 9.01
CA VAL A 299 -3.90 12.03 8.99
C VAL A 299 -4.60 13.26 8.44
N LYS A 300 -4.50 14.37 9.14
CA LYS A 300 -4.94 15.67 8.63
C LYS A 300 -3.96 16.12 7.54
N GLU A 301 -4.49 16.43 6.38
CA GLU A 301 -3.74 17.03 5.28
C GLU A 301 -4.27 18.41 4.96
N GLN A 302 -3.34 19.31 4.62
CA GLN A 302 -3.68 20.70 4.29
C GLN A 302 -4.34 20.82 2.91
N ALA A 303 -4.00 19.89 2.00
CA ALA A 303 -4.41 19.95 0.58
C ALA A 303 -5.68 19.16 0.24
N GLY A 304 -6.34 18.51 1.20
CA GLY A 304 -7.50 17.66 0.93
C GLY A 304 -8.58 17.68 2.00
N PRO A 305 -9.85 17.51 1.64
CA PRO A 305 -10.94 17.50 2.60
C PRO A 305 -10.94 16.23 3.47
N GLY A 306 -10.86 16.40 4.77
CA GLY A 306 -11.06 15.34 5.76
C GLY A 306 -10.05 14.20 5.65
N ARG A 307 -10.56 12.95 5.60
CA ARG A 307 -9.75 11.71 5.56
C ARG A 307 -9.53 11.11 4.18
N MET A 308 -9.92 11.82 3.10
CA MET A 308 -9.93 11.25 1.74
C MET A 308 -8.59 10.61 1.37
N ASN A 309 -7.49 11.31 1.62
CA ASN A 309 -6.15 10.84 1.28
C ASN A 309 -5.71 9.63 2.14
N THR A 310 -6.13 9.56 3.42
CA THR A 310 -5.89 8.39 4.28
C THR A 310 -6.59 7.15 3.74
N VAL A 311 -7.88 7.26 3.41
CA VAL A 311 -8.67 6.16 2.82
C VAL A 311 -8.06 5.67 1.53
N PHE A 312 -7.79 6.56 0.64
CA PHE A 312 -7.20 6.40 -0.66
C PHE A 312 -5.88 5.59 -0.59
N LYS A 313 -4.88 6.11 0.13
CA LYS A 313 -3.56 5.46 0.24
C LYS A 313 -3.59 4.15 1.01
N THR A 314 -4.54 3.99 1.93
CA THR A 314 -4.69 2.73 2.68
C THR A 314 -5.43 1.68 1.87
N TYR A 315 -6.48 2.05 1.12
CA TYR A 315 -7.22 1.09 0.31
C TYR A 315 -6.39 0.54 -0.86
N ALA A 316 -5.49 1.32 -1.44
CA ALA A 316 -4.53 0.81 -2.41
C ALA A 316 -3.67 -0.33 -1.84
N GLN A 317 -3.24 -0.21 -0.57
CA GLN A 317 -2.52 -1.28 0.13
C GLN A 317 -3.40 -2.50 0.39
N VAL A 318 -4.64 -2.27 0.84
CA VAL A 318 -5.62 -3.36 1.05
C VAL A 318 -5.83 -4.13 -0.23
N TRP A 319 -6.03 -3.46 -1.36
CA TRP A 319 -6.24 -4.11 -2.65
C TRP A 319 -5.04 -4.92 -3.10
N ALA A 320 -3.82 -4.41 -2.93
CA ALA A 320 -2.61 -5.15 -3.26
C ALA A 320 -2.48 -6.45 -2.44
N LEU A 321 -2.68 -6.38 -1.12
CA LEU A 321 -2.63 -7.55 -0.23
C LEU A 321 -3.78 -8.53 -0.48
N TRP A 322 -4.99 -8.00 -0.68
CA TRP A 322 -6.19 -8.81 -0.88
C TRP A 322 -6.30 -9.41 -2.27
N ALA A 323 -5.67 -8.84 -3.29
CA ALA A 323 -5.58 -9.48 -4.60
C ALA A 323 -4.83 -10.82 -4.50
N VAL A 324 -3.71 -10.85 -3.78
CA VAL A 324 -2.94 -12.08 -3.54
C VAL A 324 -3.73 -13.07 -2.65
N ALA A 325 -4.25 -12.59 -1.52
CA ALA A 325 -5.04 -13.41 -0.60
C ALA A 325 -6.32 -13.94 -1.23
N GLY A 326 -7.02 -13.09 -1.99
CA GLY A 326 -8.27 -13.43 -2.68
C GLY A 326 -8.06 -14.46 -3.78
N GLY A 327 -6.97 -14.33 -4.55
CA GLY A 327 -6.60 -15.34 -5.56
C GLY A 327 -6.35 -16.71 -4.92
N ALA A 328 -5.59 -16.77 -3.83
CA ALA A 328 -5.34 -18.00 -3.09
C ALA A 328 -6.64 -18.57 -2.49
N ALA A 329 -7.46 -17.73 -1.82
CA ALA A 329 -8.73 -18.15 -1.23
C ALA A 329 -9.72 -18.67 -2.30
N LEU A 330 -9.80 -17.99 -3.45
CA LEU A 330 -10.64 -18.42 -4.57
C LEU A 330 -10.17 -19.77 -5.13
N ALA A 331 -8.86 -19.97 -5.29
CA ALA A 331 -8.29 -21.24 -5.68
C ALA A 331 -8.67 -22.36 -4.69
N HIS A 332 -8.58 -22.11 -3.40
CA HIS A 332 -9.02 -23.05 -2.36
C HIS A 332 -10.53 -23.38 -2.47
N LEU A 333 -11.37 -22.39 -2.77
CA LEU A 333 -12.81 -22.62 -2.96
C LEU A 333 -13.13 -23.50 -4.17
N VAL A 334 -12.38 -23.30 -5.28
CA VAL A 334 -12.66 -23.98 -6.56
C VAL A 334 -12.07 -25.39 -6.61
N TRP A 335 -10.83 -25.59 -6.09
CA TRP A 335 -10.09 -26.84 -6.33
C TRP A 335 -10.07 -27.81 -5.15
N GLN A 336 -10.25 -27.37 -3.90
CA GLN A 336 -10.22 -28.30 -2.78
C GLN A 336 -11.55 -29.06 -2.61
N HIS A 337 -11.49 -30.37 -2.66
CA HIS A 337 -12.64 -31.26 -2.44
C HIS A 337 -12.99 -31.34 -0.96
N ARG A 338 -14.30 -31.40 -0.66
CA ARG A 338 -14.80 -31.83 0.65
C ARG A 338 -15.41 -33.23 0.54
N PRO A 339 -14.90 -34.24 1.24
CA PRO A 339 -15.71 -35.36 1.66
C PRO A 339 -16.53 -34.92 2.89
N GLY A 340 -17.85 -34.98 2.85
CA GLY A 340 -18.65 -34.97 4.07
C GLY A 340 -19.78 -33.94 4.24
N LEU A 341 -19.94 -32.96 3.38
CA LEU A 341 -21.17 -32.15 3.37
C LEU A 341 -22.07 -32.60 2.24
N GLY A 342 -22.84 -33.69 2.32
CA GLY A 342 -23.92 -34.13 1.41
C GLY A 342 -24.15 -33.46 0.05
N LEU A 343 -23.37 -32.42 -0.26
CA LEU A 343 -23.24 -31.80 -1.55
C LEU A 343 -22.26 -32.67 -2.35
N SER A 344 -22.73 -33.78 -2.82
CA SER A 344 -21.99 -34.72 -3.66
C SER A 344 -21.20 -33.98 -4.71
N GLY A 345 -19.86 -34.07 -4.61
CA GLY A 345 -18.84 -33.17 -5.19
C GLY A 345 -18.84 -32.97 -6.70
N GLY A 346 -19.70 -33.59 -7.47
CA GLY A 346 -19.72 -33.48 -8.92
C GLY A 346 -20.49 -32.27 -9.48
N ARG A 347 -21.57 -31.86 -8.84
CA ARG A 347 -22.52 -30.91 -9.44
C ARG A 347 -22.20 -29.42 -9.17
N TRP A 348 -21.57 -29.09 -8.04
CA TRP A 348 -21.30 -27.71 -7.66
C TRP A 348 -19.96 -27.18 -8.15
N ARG A 349 -19.02 -28.04 -8.50
CA ARG A 349 -17.70 -27.63 -8.99
C ARG A 349 -17.78 -26.80 -10.27
N PRO A 350 -18.54 -27.19 -11.30
CA PRO A 350 -18.71 -26.35 -12.48
C PRO A 350 -19.32 -24.98 -12.15
N ALA A 351 -20.31 -24.95 -11.25
CA ALA A 351 -20.93 -23.69 -10.83
C ALA A 351 -19.94 -22.75 -10.12
N LEU A 352 -19.07 -23.29 -9.23
CA LEU A 352 -18.03 -22.51 -8.58
C LEU A 352 -16.95 -22.04 -9.58
N GLN A 353 -16.61 -22.86 -10.58
CA GLN A 353 -15.69 -22.47 -11.65
C GLN A 353 -16.27 -21.36 -12.52
N VAL A 354 -17.55 -21.47 -12.89
CA VAL A 354 -18.26 -20.42 -13.63
C VAL A 354 -18.35 -19.15 -12.79
N PHE A 355 -18.70 -19.25 -11.50
CA PHE A 355 -18.69 -18.10 -10.59
C PHE A 355 -17.32 -17.42 -10.52
N ALA A 356 -16.25 -18.19 -10.35
CA ALA A 356 -14.88 -17.66 -10.32
C ALA A 356 -14.49 -16.99 -11.64
N ALA A 357 -14.83 -17.60 -12.77
CA ALA A 357 -14.58 -17.04 -14.09
C ALA A 357 -15.35 -15.72 -14.30
N LEU A 358 -16.63 -15.68 -13.91
CA LEU A 358 -17.44 -14.45 -13.99
C LEU A 358 -16.91 -13.35 -13.06
N LEU A 359 -16.48 -13.72 -11.86
CA LEU A 359 -15.89 -12.76 -10.92
C LEU A 359 -14.60 -12.17 -11.48
N ILE A 360 -13.69 -13.00 -11.99
CA ILE A 360 -12.45 -12.54 -12.63
C ILE A 360 -12.77 -11.68 -13.86
N ALA A 361 -13.67 -12.12 -14.73
CA ALA A 361 -14.07 -11.35 -15.90
C ALA A 361 -14.64 -9.98 -15.50
N SER A 362 -15.52 -9.93 -14.49
CA SER A 362 -16.12 -8.67 -14.04
C SER A 362 -15.10 -7.68 -13.48
N THR A 363 -14.10 -8.17 -12.75
CA THR A 363 -13.02 -7.31 -12.23
C THR A 363 -12.03 -6.88 -13.31
N SER A 364 -11.94 -7.61 -14.41
CA SER A 364 -11.07 -7.29 -15.56
C SER A 364 -11.68 -6.24 -16.51
N VAL A 365 -13.00 -6.00 -16.43
CA VAL A 365 -13.70 -5.04 -17.34
C VAL A 365 -13.10 -3.65 -17.23
N TYR A 366 -12.88 -3.15 -16.01
CA TYR A 366 -12.27 -1.83 -15.82
C TYR A 366 -10.87 -1.76 -16.43
N GLY A 367 -10.02 -2.76 -16.18
CA GLY A 367 -8.67 -2.82 -16.75
C GLY A 367 -8.71 -2.83 -18.29
N GLY A 368 -9.59 -3.64 -18.86
CA GLY A 368 -9.78 -3.70 -20.32
C GLY A 368 -10.22 -2.35 -20.91
N LEU A 369 -11.22 -1.72 -20.31
CA LEU A 369 -11.70 -0.40 -20.75
C LEU A 369 -10.64 0.69 -20.54
N ALA A 370 -9.91 0.68 -19.44
CA ALA A 370 -8.84 1.63 -19.19
C ALA A 370 -7.70 1.50 -20.22
N LEU A 371 -7.30 0.27 -20.55
CA LEU A 371 -6.29 0.00 -21.58
C LEU A 371 -6.78 0.47 -22.97
N THR A 372 -8.01 0.13 -23.35
CA THR A 372 -8.54 0.55 -24.65
C THR A 372 -8.64 2.06 -24.75
N THR A 373 -9.12 2.74 -23.70
CA THR A 373 -9.18 4.21 -23.69
C THR A 373 -7.79 4.83 -23.74
N HIS A 374 -6.82 4.26 -23.04
CA HIS A 374 -5.46 4.79 -23.01
C HIS A 374 -4.75 4.67 -24.37
N PHE A 375 -4.86 3.51 -25.01
CA PHE A 375 -4.14 3.24 -26.28
C PHE A 375 -4.94 3.55 -27.55
N ALA A 376 -6.26 3.62 -27.50
CA ALA A 376 -7.11 3.90 -28.65
C ALA A 376 -7.76 5.29 -28.62
N SER A 377 -7.36 6.16 -27.68
CA SER A 377 -7.87 7.53 -27.57
C SER A 377 -7.31 8.40 -28.69
N ASP A 378 -8.14 9.25 -29.30
CA ASP A 378 -7.71 10.30 -30.21
C ASP A 378 -7.10 11.53 -29.50
N SER A 379 -6.83 11.44 -28.19
CA SER A 379 -6.20 12.52 -27.45
C SER A 379 -4.73 12.69 -27.85
N ALA A 380 -4.24 13.94 -27.82
CA ALA A 380 -2.83 14.25 -28.12
C ALA A 380 -1.83 13.49 -27.22
N TYR A 381 -2.27 13.05 -26.04
CA TYR A 381 -1.43 12.26 -25.10
C TYR A 381 -1.32 10.78 -25.51
N ALA A 382 -2.29 10.23 -26.23
CA ALA A 382 -2.32 8.82 -26.61
C ALA A 382 -1.71 8.56 -28.00
N GLN A 383 -1.61 9.57 -28.85
CA GLN A 383 -1.08 9.46 -30.20
C GLN A 383 0.43 9.66 -30.21
N THR A 384 1.16 8.56 -30.18
CA THR A 384 2.60 8.56 -30.48
C THR A 384 2.90 7.48 -31.50
N ASP A 385 3.53 7.88 -32.61
CA ASP A 385 4.00 6.93 -33.63
C ASP A 385 5.23 6.16 -33.13
N ASP A 386 6.04 6.80 -32.29
CA ASP A 386 7.23 6.22 -31.66
C ASP A 386 7.10 6.26 -30.13
N PRO A 387 6.92 5.11 -29.46
CA PRO A 387 6.95 5.04 -28.01
C PRO A 387 8.28 5.50 -27.45
N THR A 388 8.26 6.41 -26.48
CA THR A 388 9.46 6.97 -25.85
C THR A 388 9.40 6.82 -24.33
N LEU A 389 10.58 6.75 -23.69
CA LEU A 389 10.72 6.87 -22.23
C LEU A 389 10.95 8.32 -21.80
N ASP A 390 11.05 9.24 -22.73
CA ASP A 390 11.11 10.67 -22.44
C ASP A 390 9.72 11.19 -22.06
N ALA A 391 9.53 11.44 -20.79
CA ALA A 391 8.27 11.92 -20.23
C ALA A 391 7.96 13.39 -20.64
N THR A 392 8.89 14.10 -21.28
CA THR A 392 8.69 15.48 -21.74
C THR A 392 8.21 15.59 -23.20
N GLU A 393 8.25 14.49 -23.95
CA GLU A 393 7.85 14.44 -25.36
C GLU A 393 6.42 14.97 -25.63
N PHE A 394 5.51 14.79 -24.65
CA PHE A 394 4.13 15.31 -24.79
C PHE A 394 4.07 16.84 -24.93
N VAL A 395 5.07 17.57 -24.47
CA VAL A 395 5.08 19.04 -24.47
C VAL A 395 4.99 19.57 -25.90
N ASP A 396 5.71 18.97 -26.84
CA ASP A 396 5.67 19.35 -28.25
C ASP A 396 4.28 19.21 -28.89
N ARG A 397 3.50 18.24 -28.43
CA ARG A 397 2.19 17.92 -28.98
C ARG A 397 1.05 18.69 -28.32
N VAL A 398 1.12 18.81 -26.98
CA VAL A 398 0.03 19.38 -26.17
C VAL A 398 0.25 20.86 -25.91
N HIS A 399 1.50 21.28 -25.76
CA HIS A 399 1.89 22.67 -25.48
C HIS A 399 2.92 23.21 -26.47
N PRO A 400 2.70 23.11 -27.80
CA PRO A 400 3.69 23.48 -28.81
C PRO A 400 4.14 24.95 -28.73
N LYS A 401 3.31 25.81 -28.17
CA LYS A 401 3.63 27.25 -27.98
C LYS A 401 4.74 27.49 -26.94
N GLU A 402 4.95 26.56 -26.02
CA GLU A 402 5.92 26.69 -24.94
C GLU A 402 7.11 25.71 -25.08
N ALA A 403 6.97 24.68 -25.92
CA ALA A 403 7.93 23.60 -26.06
C ALA A 403 9.38 24.08 -26.33
N ALA A 404 9.55 25.01 -27.26
CA ALA A 404 10.87 25.54 -27.60
C ALA A 404 11.50 26.30 -26.44
N ALA A 405 10.71 27.08 -25.70
CA ALA A 405 11.16 27.82 -24.54
C ALA A 405 11.54 26.91 -23.36
N ILE A 406 10.72 25.87 -23.12
CA ILE A 406 11.00 24.87 -22.05
C ILE A 406 12.29 24.11 -22.37
N ARG A 407 12.51 23.70 -23.62
CA ARG A 407 13.79 23.07 -24.03
C ARG A 407 14.98 23.98 -23.88
N TRP A 408 14.79 25.27 -24.12
CA TRP A 408 15.86 26.25 -23.87
C TRP A 408 16.20 26.39 -22.38
N VAL A 409 15.17 26.39 -21.51
CA VAL A 409 15.34 26.37 -20.05
C VAL A 409 16.04 25.08 -19.58
N ASP A 410 15.72 23.94 -20.17
CA ASP A 410 16.35 22.66 -19.85
C ASP A 410 17.85 22.64 -20.20
N GLY A 411 18.22 23.39 -21.22
CA GLY A 411 19.61 23.54 -21.66
C GLY A 411 20.45 24.56 -20.86
N LEU A 412 19.90 25.19 -19.80
CA LEU A 412 20.64 26.20 -19.01
C LEU A 412 21.69 25.52 -18.12
N ASP A 413 22.93 26.04 -18.19
CA ASP A 413 24.00 25.58 -17.32
C ASP A 413 23.80 26.09 -15.88
N GLY A 414 24.20 25.29 -14.89
CA GLY A 414 24.28 25.68 -13.49
C GLY A 414 22.94 25.77 -12.75
N ARG A 415 21.81 25.48 -13.40
CA ARG A 415 20.44 25.57 -12.83
C ARG A 415 20.14 26.92 -12.16
N PRO A 416 20.16 28.03 -12.92
CA PRO A 416 19.87 29.37 -12.40
C PRO A 416 18.42 29.47 -11.91
N THR A 417 18.16 30.35 -10.92
CA THR A 417 16.79 30.62 -10.49
C THR A 417 16.02 31.35 -11.58
N ILE A 418 14.81 30.87 -11.89
CA ILE A 418 13.87 31.53 -12.80
C ILE A 418 12.64 32.03 -12.06
N THR A 419 11.86 32.92 -12.65
CA THR A 419 10.49 33.20 -12.20
C THR A 419 9.50 32.59 -13.17
N THR A 420 8.43 32.01 -12.63
CA THR A 420 7.26 31.55 -13.34
C THR A 420 6.01 31.92 -12.54
N ALA A 421 4.85 32.04 -13.21
CA ALA A 421 3.59 32.20 -12.48
C ALA A 421 3.34 31.03 -11.52
N PRO A 422 2.73 31.27 -10.35
CA PRO A 422 2.34 30.19 -9.44
C PRO A 422 1.48 29.16 -10.14
N GLY A 423 1.87 27.89 -10.07
CA GLY A 423 1.21 26.81 -10.77
C GLY A 423 -0.03 26.28 -10.07
N SER A 424 -0.88 25.63 -10.84
CA SER A 424 -2.00 24.83 -10.36
C SER A 424 -1.81 23.35 -10.73
N TYR A 425 -2.77 22.49 -10.38
CA TYR A 425 -2.76 21.08 -10.76
C TYR A 425 -2.98 20.82 -12.26
N VAL A 426 -3.44 21.82 -13.00
CA VAL A 426 -3.76 21.69 -14.41
C VAL A 426 -2.94 22.67 -15.21
N TRP A 427 -2.24 22.17 -16.20
CA TRP A 427 -1.54 22.98 -17.18
C TRP A 427 -2.42 23.18 -18.41
N ASP A 428 -3.28 24.18 -18.40
CA ASP A 428 -4.12 24.54 -19.53
C ASP A 428 -3.79 25.92 -20.14
N GLY A 429 -2.73 26.54 -19.64
CA GLY A 429 -2.11 27.76 -20.19
C GLY A 429 -2.99 29.01 -20.37
N GLU A 430 -4.28 28.79 -20.61
CA GLU A 430 -5.21 29.88 -20.96
C GLU A 430 -6.20 30.22 -19.82
N ARG A 431 -6.48 29.29 -18.92
CA ARG A 431 -7.53 29.44 -17.90
C ARG A 431 -7.02 29.46 -16.46
N ASN A 432 -6.04 28.63 -16.14
CA ASN A 432 -5.63 28.37 -14.74
C ASN A 432 -4.13 28.57 -14.50
N GLY A 433 -3.40 29.16 -15.45
CA GLY A 433 -1.95 29.24 -15.39
C GLY A 433 -1.30 27.88 -15.68
N GLY A 434 0.01 27.84 -15.67
CA GLY A 434 0.78 26.59 -15.80
C GLY A 434 0.96 25.89 -14.47
N SER A 435 1.42 24.65 -14.49
CA SER A 435 1.88 23.93 -13.31
C SER A 435 3.34 24.25 -12.96
N SER A 436 3.78 25.50 -13.16
CA SER A 436 5.18 25.93 -13.19
C SER A 436 6.00 25.05 -14.14
N ALA A 437 5.45 24.77 -15.31
CA ALA A 437 5.96 23.78 -16.27
C ALA A 437 7.46 23.98 -16.61
N PRO A 438 7.95 25.21 -16.86
CA PRO A 438 9.35 25.43 -17.12
C PRO A 438 10.27 24.90 -16.00
N SER A 439 9.88 25.08 -14.74
CA SER A 439 10.63 24.57 -13.58
C SER A 439 10.37 23.08 -13.32
N SER A 440 9.11 22.68 -13.38
CA SER A 440 8.70 21.29 -13.04
C SER A 440 9.27 20.26 -14.00
N LEU A 441 9.42 20.58 -15.28
CA LEU A 441 9.89 19.66 -16.31
C LEU A 441 11.42 19.65 -16.46
N THR A 442 12.07 20.76 -16.14
CA THR A 442 13.53 20.91 -16.35
C THR A 442 14.34 20.75 -15.06
N GLY A 443 13.69 20.87 -13.89
CA GLY A 443 14.35 20.87 -12.60
C GLY A 443 15.13 22.17 -12.32
N VAL A 444 14.91 23.23 -13.09
CA VAL A 444 15.45 24.56 -12.84
C VAL A 444 14.70 25.22 -11.68
N PRO A 445 15.36 25.76 -10.64
CA PRO A 445 14.70 26.36 -9.49
C PRO A 445 13.81 27.55 -9.87
N THR A 446 12.67 27.70 -9.20
CA THR A 446 11.80 28.87 -9.33
C THR A 446 11.50 29.50 -7.97
N VAL A 447 11.17 30.79 -7.94
CA VAL A 447 10.83 31.54 -6.72
C VAL A 447 9.63 30.88 -6.02
N LEU A 448 8.61 30.49 -6.79
CA LEU A 448 7.46 29.76 -6.28
C LEU A 448 6.98 28.78 -7.35
N GLY A 449 6.78 27.55 -6.97
CA GLY A 449 6.23 26.54 -7.85
C GLY A 449 4.70 26.51 -7.79
N TRP A 450 4.13 25.35 -7.61
CA TRP A 450 2.70 25.16 -7.63
C TRP A 450 2.06 25.15 -6.23
N HIS A 451 0.76 25.32 -6.15
CA HIS A 451 0.01 25.47 -4.91
C HIS A 451 0.23 24.33 -3.87
N HIS A 452 0.66 23.16 -4.30
CA HIS A 452 0.99 22.05 -3.41
C HIS A 452 2.17 22.34 -2.47
N GLU A 453 2.99 23.34 -2.75
CA GLU A 453 4.08 23.78 -1.86
C GLU A 453 3.59 24.21 -0.47
N ILE A 454 2.33 24.58 -0.33
CA ILE A 454 1.73 24.84 0.99
C ILE A 454 1.94 23.64 1.94
N GLY A 455 1.88 22.42 1.43
CA GLY A 455 2.14 21.21 2.21
C GLY A 455 3.57 21.06 2.74
N TYR A 456 4.52 21.73 2.13
CA TYR A 456 5.95 21.64 2.48
C TYR A 456 6.45 22.87 3.21
N ARG A 457 6.02 24.05 2.79
CA ARG A 457 6.51 25.35 3.27
C ARG A 457 5.54 26.04 4.21
N GLY A 458 4.26 25.63 4.25
CA GLY A 458 3.17 26.27 4.97
C GLY A 458 2.55 27.45 4.21
N GLN A 459 1.29 27.75 4.52
CA GLN A 459 0.47 28.77 3.85
C GLN A 459 1.14 30.13 3.83
N LYS A 460 1.64 30.60 4.99
CA LYS A 460 2.24 31.94 5.12
C LYS A 460 3.46 32.15 4.21
N ALA A 461 4.29 31.12 4.07
CA ALA A 461 5.47 31.20 3.20
C ALA A 461 5.07 31.21 1.73
N TYR A 462 4.06 30.42 1.36
CA TYR A 462 3.50 30.41 0.02
C TYR A 462 2.90 31.77 -0.37
N ASP A 463 2.02 32.32 0.48
CA ASP A 463 1.34 33.61 0.21
C ASP A 463 2.33 34.76 0.04
N ARG A 464 3.36 34.81 0.88
CA ARG A 464 4.43 35.83 0.75
C ARG A 464 5.11 35.73 -0.62
N ARG A 465 5.56 34.57 -1.03
CA ARG A 465 6.23 34.37 -2.32
C ARG A 465 5.31 34.63 -3.52
N ALA A 466 4.01 34.34 -3.38
CA ALA A 466 3.05 34.68 -4.40
C ALA A 466 2.86 36.19 -4.58
N GLU A 467 2.91 36.96 -3.48
CA GLU A 467 2.88 38.42 -3.51
C GLU A 467 4.19 39.00 -4.07
N ASP A 468 5.34 38.44 -3.66
CA ASP A 468 6.65 38.83 -4.20
C ASP A 468 6.69 38.61 -5.73
N LEU A 469 6.20 37.47 -6.24
CA LEU A 469 6.08 37.24 -7.68
C LEU A 469 5.15 38.21 -8.36
N ARG A 470 4.03 38.57 -7.73
CA ARG A 470 3.14 39.59 -8.27
C ARG A 470 3.90 40.93 -8.44
N THR A 471 4.66 41.33 -7.43
CA THR A 471 5.48 42.55 -7.49
C THR A 471 6.54 42.47 -8.60
N ILE A 472 7.24 41.34 -8.75
CA ILE A 472 8.20 41.13 -9.83
C ILE A 472 7.57 41.34 -11.21
N TYR A 473 6.35 40.79 -11.43
CA TYR A 473 5.70 40.88 -12.73
C TYR A 473 4.91 42.16 -12.99
N THR A 474 4.41 42.83 -11.94
CA THR A 474 3.42 43.92 -12.11
C THR A 474 3.63 45.12 -11.19
N GLY A 475 4.63 45.08 -10.32
CA GLY A 475 4.92 46.13 -9.34
C GLY A 475 5.79 47.27 -9.86
N ASP A 476 6.28 48.12 -8.93
CA ASP A 476 7.23 49.16 -9.24
C ASP A 476 8.59 48.57 -9.69
N PRO A 477 9.24 49.10 -10.73
CA PRO A 477 10.51 48.56 -11.22
C PRO A 477 11.62 48.43 -10.17
N ASN A 478 11.71 49.38 -9.22
CA ASN A 478 12.74 49.33 -8.18
C ASN A 478 12.42 48.25 -7.12
N GLU A 479 11.13 48.09 -6.79
CA GLU A 479 10.71 46.99 -5.89
C GLU A 479 10.92 45.65 -6.55
N SER A 480 10.63 45.54 -7.85
CA SER A 480 10.88 44.32 -8.64
C SER A 480 12.37 44.00 -8.69
N ALA A 481 13.24 44.99 -8.93
CA ALA A 481 14.69 44.82 -8.91
C ALA A 481 15.20 44.27 -7.57
N ALA A 482 14.74 44.84 -6.45
CA ALA A 482 15.12 44.38 -5.13
C ALA A 482 14.71 42.91 -4.88
N LEU A 483 13.54 42.47 -5.35
CA LEU A 483 13.10 41.09 -5.23
C LEU A 483 13.84 40.13 -6.17
N LEU A 484 14.21 40.58 -7.37
CA LEU A 484 15.03 39.79 -8.29
C LEU A 484 16.42 39.52 -7.71
N ASP A 485 17.01 40.52 -7.01
CA ASP A 485 18.26 40.38 -6.26
C ASP A 485 18.09 39.43 -5.06
N ASP A 486 17.08 39.66 -4.20
CA ASP A 486 16.82 38.85 -3.00
C ASP A 486 16.66 37.37 -3.31
N TYR A 487 16.08 37.01 -4.45
CA TYR A 487 15.86 35.63 -4.89
C TYR A 487 16.95 35.09 -5.83
N ASP A 488 18.02 35.87 -6.14
CA ASP A 488 19.07 35.53 -7.12
C ASP A 488 18.46 35.04 -8.44
N VAL A 489 17.48 35.79 -8.96
CA VAL A 489 16.79 35.46 -10.21
C VAL A 489 17.67 35.81 -11.40
N ARG A 490 17.92 34.80 -12.26
CA ARG A 490 18.70 35.03 -13.50
C ARG A 490 17.81 35.18 -14.73
N TYR A 491 16.60 34.57 -14.72
CA TYR A 491 15.69 34.69 -15.85
C TYR A 491 14.25 34.89 -15.40
N VAL A 492 13.56 35.79 -16.10
CA VAL A 492 12.12 36.01 -15.94
C VAL A 492 11.40 35.39 -17.14
N TYR A 493 10.59 34.37 -16.89
CA TYR A 493 9.81 33.71 -17.92
C TYR A 493 8.44 34.37 -18.06
N VAL A 494 8.05 34.75 -19.29
CA VAL A 494 6.75 35.35 -19.61
C VAL A 494 6.10 34.55 -20.73
N GLY A 495 5.30 33.57 -20.36
CA GLY A 495 4.56 32.71 -21.26
C GLY A 495 3.03 32.86 -21.13
N PRO A 496 2.25 31.92 -21.66
CA PRO A 496 0.78 31.95 -21.59
C PRO A 496 0.25 31.97 -20.15
N ALA A 497 0.90 31.26 -19.22
CA ALA A 497 0.49 31.19 -17.81
C ALA A 497 0.65 32.53 -17.10
N GLU A 498 1.76 33.20 -17.31
CA GLU A 498 2.07 34.54 -16.75
C GLU A 498 1.06 35.57 -17.26
N ARG A 499 0.80 35.56 -18.57
CA ARG A 499 -0.20 36.44 -19.18
C ARG A 499 -1.62 36.15 -18.69
N ALA A 500 -1.99 34.89 -18.50
CA ALA A 500 -3.28 34.51 -17.94
C ALA A 500 -3.43 34.94 -16.46
N THR A 501 -2.34 34.85 -15.68
CA THR A 501 -2.34 35.16 -14.25
C THR A 501 -2.34 36.65 -13.97
N TYR A 502 -1.51 37.41 -14.71
CA TYR A 502 -1.26 38.83 -14.45
C TYR A 502 -1.96 39.78 -15.44
N GLY A 503 -2.45 39.26 -16.58
CA GLY A 503 -3.32 39.94 -17.53
C GLY A 503 -2.79 41.28 -17.99
N SER A 504 -3.68 42.28 -18.00
CA SER A 504 -3.35 43.67 -18.41
C SER A 504 -2.35 44.38 -17.51
N ALA A 505 -2.13 43.89 -16.29
CA ALA A 505 -1.10 44.46 -15.40
C ALA A 505 0.32 44.15 -15.91
N LEU A 506 0.52 42.98 -16.51
CA LEU A 506 1.78 42.61 -17.15
C LEU A 506 2.05 43.45 -18.42
N GLU A 507 1.00 43.83 -19.14
CA GLU A 507 1.11 44.70 -20.34
C GLU A 507 1.44 46.15 -19.97
N GLY A 508 1.02 46.63 -18.78
CA GLY A 508 1.19 48.00 -18.31
C GLY A 508 2.58 48.31 -17.76
N ILE A 509 3.24 47.31 -17.20
CA ILE A 509 4.61 47.42 -16.66
C ILE A 509 5.44 46.36 -17.37
N THR A 510 6.25 46.81 -18.31
CA THR A 510 7.13 45.86 -18.98
C THR A 510 8.21 45.42 -18.00
N VAL A 511 8.38 44.10 -17.84
CA VAL A 511 9.49 43.50 -17.08
C VAL A 511 10.82 44.14 -17.54
N SER A 512 10.92 44.53 -18.81
CA SER A 512 12.06 45.28 -19.39
C SER A 512 12.22 46.74 -18.88
N ALA A 513 11.29 47.27 -18.08
CA ALA A 513 11.48 48.55 -17.40
C ALA A 513 12.29 48.44 -16.11
N VAL A 514 12.51 47.23 -15.62
CA VAL A 514 13.36 46.94 -14.46
C VAL A 514 14.82 47.13 -14.88
N PRO A 515 15.65 47.90 -14.12
CA PRO A 515 17.07 48.01 -14.40
C PRO A 515 17.75 46.64 -14.51
N GLY A 516 18.72 46.48 -15.41
CA GLY A 516 19.43 45.20 -15.59
C GLY A 516 18.63 44.06 -16.24
N VAL A 517 17.37 44.30 -16.65
CA VAL A 517 16.53 43.27 -17.26
C VAL A 517 16.44 43.49 -18.77
N THR A 518 16.91 42.50 -19.56
CA THR A 518 16.93 42.55 -21.02
C THR A 518 16.32 41.29 -21.64
N ILE A 519 15.82 41.40 -22.87
CA ILE A 519 15.28 40.20 -23.58
C ILE A 519 16.43 39.28 -23.98
N GLU A 520 16.45 38.06 -23.47
CA GLU A 520 17.40 37.01 -23.85
C GLU A 520 16.90 36.20 -25.03
N LYS A 521 15.65 35.71 -24.96
CA LYS A 521 15.01 34.91 -26.01
C LYS A 521 13.55 35.29 -26.19
N GLN A 522 13.09 35.19 -27.42
CA GLN A 522 11.68 35.45 -27.75
C GLN A 522 11.17 34.47 -28.79
N TRP A 523 10.00 33.94 -28.52
CA TRP A 523 9.17 33.12 -29.42
C TRP A 523 7.77 33.73 -29.52
N ASP A 524 6.91 33.21 -30.37
CA ASP A 524 5.56 33.78 -30.59
C ASP A 524 4.75 33.92 -29.29
N ALA A 525 4.85 32.93 -28.37
CA ALA A 525 4.06 32.90 -27.15
C ALA A 525 4.88 33.12 -25.86
N VAL A 526 6.21 33.09 -25.93
CA VAL A 526 7.08 33.16 -24.74
C VAL A 526 8.19 34.18 -24.97
N THR A 527 8.43 35.01 -23.95
CA THR A 527 9.60 35.87 -23.85
C THR A 527 10.34 35.51 -22.58
N ILE A 528 11.65 35.30 -22.67
CA ILE A 528 12.54 35.13 -21.54
C ILE A 528 13.46 36.33 -21.44
N TYR A 529 13.50 36.93 -20.26
CA TYR A 529 14.35 38.04 -19.94
C TYR A 529 15.52 37.56 -19.09
N GLU A 530 16.73 38.00 -19.41
CA GLU A 530 17.90 37.85 -18.55
C GLU A 530 17.96 39.00 -17.55
N VAL A 531 18.41 38.70 -16.36
CA VAL A 531 18.61 39.64 -15.25
C VAL A 531 20.11 39.75 -14.97
N ASP A 532 20.67 40.93 -15.21
CA ASP A 532 22.04 41.25 -14.82
C ASP A 532 22.03 41.74 -13.36
N GLN A 533 22.48 40.87 -12.45
CA GLN A 533 22.50 41.13 -11.01
C GLN A 533 23.42 42.32 -10.64
N SER A 534 24.31 42.72 -11.52
CA SER A 534 25.23 43.87 -11.26
C SER A 534 24.60 45.23 -11.58
N GLU A 535 23.45 45.24 -12.27
CA GLU A 535 22.73 46.42 -12.70
C GLU A 535 21.39 46.67 -11.97
N LEU A 536 21.00 45.73 -11.06
CA LEU A 536 19.78 45.84 -10.25
C LEU A 536 19.81 46.97 -9.21
#